data_26312fdbf5cd222e89e7040ccec6d40f
#
_entry.id   26312fdbf5cd222e89e7040ccec6d40f
#
_cell.length_a   1.000
_cell.length_b   1.000
_cell.length_c   1.000
_cell.angle_alpha   90.00
_cell.angle_beta   90.00
_cell.angle_gamma   90.00
#
_symmetry.space_group_name_H-M   'P 1'
#
loop_
_entity.id
_entity.type
_entity.pdbx_description
1 polymer ?
#
loop_
_entity_poly.entity_id
_entity_poly.type
_entity_poly.pdbx_seq_one_letter_code
_entity_poly.pdbx_strand_id
1 'polypeptide(L)'
;MRKFRLCIVSLLAAFLVGAAPASAAFDQSALDGIVLIYTGAPDNSGAMSYWRGTGFFVGAQGEDPQYIVTNCHVVEEFILAGKALGGGELYVMFDEDVQEEAYLVDYDYEKDIALLKLSDPTDQRSALSLREAEESELGSEVYAVGYPLAADLTVQSVTSASKSDATVTTGSISRFLTESGTGRKLIQTDAALSGGNSGGPLTDGNGAVIGVNTAGSNLDQNLFYAVSVSEIIPMLDRNNIPYTLAAGQSSSNLVLYGGIGAAAVVIVIILVILLRKTKKTAATVAAPEKTPEPPKAAGTPVIRSMSVQHGGMVVQLHHQPVQVGRDSATCRLVFRDNTPGVSSRHCQIFFDEQAQAFVVTDLGSTYGTFLAGGQRIAPESPVKLPPKSSIYLGETDNTLYLDVE
;
A
#
# COMPACT_ATOMS: atom_id res chain seq x y z
N MET A 1 -42.52 -30.54 24.18
CA MET A 1 -41.39 -29.86 24.83
C MET A 1 -40.05 -30.09 24.11
N ARG A 2 -39.72 -31.24 23.56
CA ARG A 2 -38.45 -31.52 22.84
C ARG A 2 -38.34 -30.80 21.48
N LYS A 3 -39.42 -30.68 20.73
CA LYS A 3 -39.46 -29.97 19.43
C LYS A 3 -39.37 -28.42 19.57
N PHE A 4 -39.91 -27.85 20.63
CA PHE A 4 -39.86 -26.44 20.93
C PHE A 4 -38.44 -25.98 21.35
N ARG A 5 -37.67 -26.87 22.03
CA ARG A 5 -36.27 -26.61 22.41
C ARG A 5 -35.31 -26.61 21.21
N LEU A 6 -35.62 -27.47 20.19
CA LEU A 6 -34.80 -27.52 18.98
C LEU A 6 -34.96 -26.29 18.10
N CYS A 7 -36.18 -25.73 18.01
CA CYS A 7 -36.43 -24.48 17.26
C CYS A 7 -35.76 -23.25 17.88
N ILE A 8 -35.70 -23.15 19.23
CA ILE A 8 -35.04 -22.01 19.89
C ILE A 8 -33.51 -22.07 19.71
N VAL A 9 -32.91 -23.27 19.77
CA VAL A 9 -31.47 -23.44 19.53
C VAL A 9 -31.12 -23.16 18.07
N SER A 10 -31.96 -23.51 17.11
CA SER A 10 -31.75 -23.21 15.69
C SER A 10 -31.93 -21.72 15.38
N LEU A 11 -32.87 -21.02 16.06
CA LEU A 11 -33.05 -19.59 15.90
C LEU A 11 -31.89 -18.78 16.52
N LEU A 12 -31.36 -19.17 17.66
CA LEU A 12 -30.18 -18.54 18.26
C LEU A 12 -28.90 -18.78 17.47
N ALA A 13 -28.73 -19.99 16.88
CA ALA A 13 -27.59 -20.27 15.99
C ALA A 13 -27.65 -19.47 14.69
N ALA A 14 -28.85 -19.21 14.14
CA ALA A 14 -29.02 -18.38 12.95
C ALA A 14 -28.71 -16.90 13.21
N PHE A 15 -28.90 -16.41 14.45
CA PHE A 15 -28.57 -15.01 14.82
C PHE A 15 -27.06 -14.78 15.06
N LEU A 16 -26.29 -15.84 15.36
CA LEU A 16 -24.84 -15.77 15.60
C LEU A 16 -23.99 -15.83 14.32
N VAL A 17 -24.57 -16.22 13.18
CA VAL A 17 -23.86 -16.35 11.90
C VAL A 17 -23.94 -15.05 11.05
N GLY A 18 -24.71 -14.04 11.48
CA GLY A 18 -25.09 -12.90 10.65
C GLY A 18 -24.34 -11.57 10.88
N ALA A 19 -23.34 -11.51 11.76
CA ALA A 19 -22.57 -10.29 11.94
C ALA A 19 -21.13 -10.50 11.42
N ALA A 20 -20.98 -10.61 10.10
CA ALA A 20 -19.73 -10.19 9.50
C ALA A 20 -19.54 -8.69 9.87
N PRO A 21 -18.34 -8.26 10.30
CA PRO A 21 -18.08 -6.83 10.44
C PRO A 21 -18.40 -6.20 9.09
N ALA A 22 -19.36 -5.27 9.08
CA ALA A 22 -19.56 -4.43 7.90
C ALA A 22 -18.22 -3.69 7.72
N SER A 23 -17.53 -3.94 6.62
CA SER A 23 -16.45 -3.08 6.17
C SER A 23 -17.00 -1.65 6.18
N ALA A 24 -16.34 -0.71 6.83
CA ALA A 24 -16.77 0.67 6.78
C ALA A 24 -16.72 1.09 5.30
N ALA A 25 -17.85 1.51 4.76
CA ALA A 25 -17.87 2.04 3.41
C ALA A 25 -17.00 3.31 3.37
N PHE A 26 -16.32 3.54 2.23
CA PHE A 26 -15.54 4.75 2.00
C PHE A 26 -16.37 6.01 2.31
N ASP A 27 -15.85 6.89 3.14
CA ASP A 27 -16.48 8.17 3.40
C ASP A 27 -16.22 9.12 2.23
N GLN A 28 -17.26 9.38 1.44
CA GLN A 28 -17.18 10.24 0.26
C GLN A 28 -16.82 11.69 0.57
N SER A 29 -16.91 12.14 1.83
CA SER A 29 -16.49 13.48 2.23
C SER A 29 -14.98 13.72 2.00
N ALA A 30 -14.19 12.66 1.94
CA ALA A 30 -12.77 12.76 1.55
C ALA A 30 -12.58 13.33 0.13
N LEU A 31 -13.56 13.14 -0.78
CA LEU A 31 -13.52 13.74 -2.12
C LEU A 31 -13.74 15.25 -2.11
N ASP A 32 -14.38 15.77 -1.07
CA ASP A 32 -14.65 17.20 -0.95
C ASP A 32 -13.38 18.02 -0.65
N GLY A 33 -12.30 17.37 -0.24
CA GLY A 33 -11.05 18.05 0.12
C GLY A 33 -9.91 17.89 -0.89
N ILE A 34 -10.08 17.12 -1.97
CA ILE A 34 -8.99 16.85 -2.92
C ILE A 34 -8.99 17.80 -4.12
N VAL A 35 -7.80 18.00 -4.68
CA VAL A 35 -7.59 18.81 -5.89
C VAL A 35 -6.51 18.20 -6.77
N LEU A 36 -6.62 18.44 -8.10
CA LEU A 36 -5.55 18.19 -9.03
C LEU A 36 -4.54 19.33 -8.95
N ILE A 37 -3.26 19.02 -8.82
CA ILE A 37 -2.16 19.96 -8.89
C ILE A 37 -1.51 19.86 -10.28
N TYR A 38 -1.31 21.01 -10.91
CA TYR A 38 -0.71 21.15 -12.21
C TYR A 38 0.49 22.07 -12.12
N THR A 39 1.67 21.56 -12.47
CA THR A 39 2.91 22.33 -12.41
C THR A 39 3.54 22.41 -13.79
N GLY A 40 4.08 23.57 -14.13
CA GLY A 40 4.83 23.78 -15.35
C GLY A 40 6.21 24.37 -15.06
N ALA A 41 7.21 23.94 -15.82
CA ALA A 41 8.54 24.51 -15.76
C ALA A 41 9.15 24.61 -17.16
N PRO A 42 9.87 25.71 -17.47
CA PRO A 42 10.57 25.84 -18.73
C PRO A 42 11.79 24.93 -18.76
N ASP A 43 12.01 24.26 -19.86
CA ASP A 43 13.25 23.54 -20.13
C ASP A 43 14.37 24.51 -20.58
N ASN A 44 15.57 23.99 -20.86
CA ASN A 44 16.72 24.78 -21.31
C ASN A 44 16.49 25.51 -22.66
N SER A 45 15.45 25.16 -23.40
CA SER A 45 15.08 25.84 -24.67
C SER A 45 14.00 26.92 -24.43
N GLY A 46 13.44 26.99 -23.22
CA GLY A 46 12.32 27.84 -22.87
C GLY A 46 10.95 27.24 -23.19
N ALA A 47 10.88 25.97 -23.64
CA ALA A 47 9.63 25.27 -23.82
C ALA A 47 9.09 24.79 -22.46
N MET A 48 7.80 25.00 -22.23
CA MET A 48 7.13 24.56 -21.01
C MET A 48 6.89 23.04 -21.02
N SER A 49 7.32 22.37 -19.98
CA SER A 49 6.95 21.00 -19.66
C SER A 49 6.03 21.00 -18.46
N TYR A 50 5.06 20.09 -18.46
CA TYR A 50 4.03 20.07 -17.43
C TYR A 50 3.96 18.69 -16.76
N TRP A 51 3.73 18.74 -15.45
CA TRP A 51 3.51 17.57 -14.59
C TRP A 51 2.24 17.75 -13.78
N ARG A 52 1.72 16.68 -13.25
CA ARG A 52 0.55 16.73 -12.39
C ARG A 52 0.63 15.73 -11.25
N GLY A 53 -0.08 16.04 -10.19
CA GLY A 53 -0.26 15.22 -9.01
C GLY A 53 -1.57 15.57 -8.32
N THR A 54 -1.76 15.03 -7.15
CA THR A 54 -2.91 15.30 -6.30
C THR A 54 -2.47 16.12 -5.09
N GLY A 55 -3.38 16.89 -4.53
CA GLY A 55 -3.25 17.53 -3.23
C GLY A 55 -4.55 17.44 -2.46
N PHE A 56 -4.52 17.82 -1.20
CA PHE A 56 -5.72 17.95 -0.39
C PHE A 56 -5.65 19.15 0.53
N PHE A 57 -6.82 19.75 0.78
CA PHE A 57 -6.93 20.91 1.66
C PHE A 57 -6.83 20.53 3.13
N VAL A 58 -6.15 21.40 3.89
CA VAL A 58 -6.08 21.39 5.35
C VAL A 58 -6.53 22.74 5.89
N GLY A 59 -7.14 22.73 7.08
CA GLY A 59 -7.67 23.95 7.68
C GLY A 59 -8.45 23.68 8.98
N ALA A 60 -9.00 24.75 9.57
CA ALA A 60 -9.92 24.65 10.67
C ALA A 60 -11.27 24.08 10.21
N GLN A 61 -11.92 23.31 11.06
CA GLN A 61 -13.20 22.71 10.73
C GLN A 61 -14.28 23.77 10.51
N GLY A 62 -14.97 23.69 9.36
CA GLY A 62 -16.10 24.57 9.02
C GLY A 62 -15.69 25.95 8.52
N GLU A 63 -14.38 26.18 8.27
CA GLU A 63 -13.87 27.37 7.60
C GLU A 63 -13.49 27.02 6.15
N ASP A 64 -13.59 28.01 5.26
CA ASP A 64 -13.13 27.89 3.88
C ASP A 64 -11.61 27.70 3.86
N PRO A 65 -11.09 26.58 3.31
CA PRO A 65 -9.68 26.28 3.37
C PRO A 65 -8.88 27.10 2.34
N GLN A 66 -7.59 27.31 2.64
CA GLN A 66 -6.68 28.02 1.78
C GLN A 66 -5.38 27.23 1.53
N TYR A 67 -5.04 26.27 2.41
CA TYR A 67 -3.77 25.55 2.39
C TYR A 67 -3.94 24.12 1.89
N ILE A 68 -2.95 23.66 1.10
CA ILE A 68 -2.98 22.37 0.42
C ILE A 68 -1.69 21.63 0.73
N VAL A 69 -1.82 20.37 1.13
CA VAL A 69 -0.71 19.44 1.30
C VAL A 69 -0.57 18.59 0.04
N THR A 70 0.67 18.38 -0.40
CA THR A 70 1.03 17.48 -1.50
C THR A 70 2.43 16.89 -1.26
N ASN A 71 2.96 16.08 -2.18
CA ASN A 71 4.36 15.67 -2.14
C ASN A 71 5.29 16.75 -2.69
N CYS A 72 6.53 16.76 -2.19
CA CYS A 72 7.57 17.65 -2.69
C CYS A 72 7.91 17.36 -4.16
N HIS A 73 8.01 16.07 -4.54
CA HIS A 73 8.30 15.69 -5.92
C HIS A 73 7.22 16.10 -6.93
N VAL A 74 5.97 16.32 -6.51
CA VAL A 74 4.89 16.84 -7.38
C VAL A 74 5.20 18.27 -7.84
N VAL A 75 5.86 19.08 -6.99
CA VAL A 75 6.20 20.48 -7.25
C VAL A 75 7.70 20.72 -7.43
N GLU A 76 8.49 19.65 -7.57
CA GLU A 76 9.96 19.73 -7.61
C GLU A 76 10.44 20.56 -8.80
N GLU A 77 9.91 20.33 -9.99
CA GLU A 77 10.33 21.07 -11.19
C GLU A 77 9.98 22.54 -11.09
N PHE A 78 8.83 22.90 -10.49
CA PHE A 78 8.48 24.28 -10.17
C PHE A 78 9.49 24.93 -9.21
N ILE A 79 9.91 24.19 -8.15
CA ILE A 79 10.90 24.68 -7.19
C ILE A 79 12.26 24.92 -7.89
N LEU A 80 12.69 23.96 -8.72
CA LEU A 80 13.95 24.03 -9.45
C LEU A 80 13.93 25.17 -10.49
N ALA A 81 12.85 25.31 -11.26
CA ALA A 81 12.67 26.38 -12.24
C ALA A 81 12.64 27.76 -11.58
N GLY A 82 11.94 27.90 -10.46
CA GLY A 82 11.91 29.15 -9.69
C GLY A 82 13.28 29.58 -9.19
N LYS A 83 14.16 28.64 -8.83
CA LYS A 83 15.52 28.92 -8.39
C LYS A 83 16.50 29.17 -9.53
N ALA A 84 16.38 28.45 -10.66
CA ALA A 84 17.37 28.45 -11.72
C ALA A 84 16.99 29.32 -12.94
N LEU A 85 15.71 29.38 -13.31
CA LEU A 85 15.23 29.91 -14.58
C LEU A 85 14.23 31.07 -14.43
N GLY A 86 13.80 31.38 -13.21
CA GLY A 86 12.95 32.56 -12.93
C GLY A 86 11.52 32.44 -13.46
N GLY A 87 10.99 31.23 -13.63
CA GLY A 87 9.61 31.09 -14.07
C GLY A 87 9.14 29.64 -14.07
N GLY A 88 8.18 29.35 -13.24
CA GLY A 88 7.40 28.12 -13.23
C GLY A 88 5.94 28.48 -13.04
N GLU A 89 5.06 27.58 -13.39
CA GLU A 89 3.62 27.71 -13.22
C GLU A 89 3.15 26.68 -12.19
N LEU A 90 2.27 27.07 -11.27
CA LEU A 90 1.69 26.20 -10.26
C LEU A 90 0.21 26.54 -10.12
N TYR A 91 -0.63 25.61 -10.51
CA TYR A 91 -2.08 25.75 -10.47
C TYR A 91 -2.72 24.62 -9.69
N VAL A 92 -3.84 24.95 -9.06
CA VAL A 92 -4.79 24.03 -8.45
C VAL A 92 -6.03 24.01 -9.32
N MET A 93 -6.44 22.84 -9.77
CA MET A 93 -7.59 22.68 -10.63
C MET A 93 -8.77 22.08 -9.84
N PHE A 94 -9.91 22.75 -9.91
CA PHE A 94 -11.16 22.35 -9.26
C PHE A 94 -12.11 21.64 -10.21
N ASP A 95 -12.04 21.99 -11.49
CA ASP A 95 -12.79 21.40 -12.58
C ASP A 95 -12.02 21.63 -13.89
N GLU A 96 -12.49 21.12 -15.03
CA GLU A 96 -11.85 21.21 -16.34
C GLU A 96 -11.50 22.67 -16.71
N ASP A 97 -12.40 23.62 -16.45
CA ASP A 97 -12.26 25.03 -16.77
C ASP A 97 -12.03 25.95 -15.54
N VAL A 98 -11.88 25.38 -14.33
CA VAL A 98 -11.76 26.14 -13.09
C VAL A 98 -10.45 25.83 -12.42
N GLN A 99 -9.51 26.78 -12.53
CA GLN A 99 -8.19 26.69 -11.90
C GLN A 99 -7.82 27.98 -11.18
N GLU A 100 -7.02 27.86 -10.15
CA GLU A 100 -6.44 28.99 -9.41
C GLU A 100 -4.92 28.84 -9.31
N GLU A 101 -4.20 29.97 -9.39
CA GLU A 101 -2.77 30.00 -9.13
C GLU A 101 -2.51 29.68 -7.66
N ALA A 102 -1.52 28.84 -7.41
CA ALA A 102 -1.09 28.47 -6.08
C ALA A 102 0.34 28.92 -5.81
N TYR A 103 0.66 29.14 -4.55
CA TYR A 103 1.97 29.58 -4.09
C TYR A 103 2.58 28.54 -3.17
N LEU A 104 3.88 28.27 -3.37
CA LEU A 104 4.63 27.39 -2.49
C LEU A 104 4.90 28.12 -1.16
N VAL A 105 4.45 27.53 -0.06
CA VAL A 105 4.68 28.04 1.30
C VAL A 105 5.92 27.42 1.92
N ASP A 106 6.02 26.09 1.87
CA ASP A 106 7.11 25.34 2.50
C ASP A 106 7.26 23.98 1.82
N TYR A 107 8.43 23.37 1.94
CA TYR A 107 8.67 22.00 1.44
C TYR A 107 9.80 21.31 2.19
N ASP A 108 9.78 20.01 2.14
CA ASP A 108 10.81 19.15 2.71
C ASP A 108 11.10 17.99 1.74
N TYR A 109 12.28 18.02 1.13
CA TYR A 109 12.71 16.98 0.19
C TYR A 109 12.92 15.61 0.86
N GLU A 110 13.44 15.60 2.10
CA GLU A 110 13.70 14.34 2.81
C GLU A 110 12.40 13.66 3.23
N LYS A 111 11.40 14.46 3.58
CA LYS A 111 10.07 13.96 3.97
C LYS A 111 9.13 13.78 2.78
N ASP A 112 9.50 14.32 1.61
CA ASP A 112 8.68 14.35 0.40
C ASP A 112 7.29 14.97 0.64
N ILE A 113 7.29 16.15 1.26
CA ILE A 113 6.08 16.93 1.56
C ILE A 113 6.25 18.34 1.07
N ALA A 114 5.19 18.93 0.50
CA ALA A 114 5.09 20.36 0.18
C ALA A 114 3.76 20.93 0.69
N LEU A 115 3.81 22.21 1.05
CA LEU A 115 2.68 23.00 1.49
C LEU A 115 2.45 24.13 0.49
N LEU A 116 1.26 24.18 -0.07
CA LEU A 116 0.83 25.21 -1.02
C LEU A 116 -0.25 26.07 -0.39
N LYS A 117 -0.50 27.21 -1.02
CA LYS A 117 -1.49 28.19 -0.59
C LYS A 117 -2.17 28.82 -1.81
N LEU A 118 -3.50 28.97 -1.78
CA LEU A 118 -4.25 29.83 -2.69
C LEU A 118 -4.13 31.30 -2.27
N SER A 119 -4.42 32.24 -3.17
CA SER A 119 -4.48 33.66 -2.85
C SER A 119 -5.50 33.97 -1.78
N ASP A 120 -6.67 33.39 -1.89
CA ASP A 120 -7.81 33.55 -0.99
C ASP A 120 -8.36 32.18 -0.55
N PRO A 121 -9.06 32.10 0.59
CA PRO A 121 -9.81 30.90 0.97
C PRO A 121 -10.86 30.54 -0.10
N THR A 122 -11.14 29.24 -0.28
CA THR A 122 -12.06 28.76 -1.30
C THR A 122 -13.25 28.02 -0.68
N ASP A 123 -14.46 28.24 -1.22
CA ASP A 123 -15.66 27.47 -0.89
C ASP A 123 -15.89 26.25 -1.79
N GLN A 124 -15.00 26.03 -2.76
CA GLN A 124 -15.11 24.92 -3.72
C GLN A 124 -14.71 23.56 -3.13
N ARG A 125 -13.93 23.57 -2.04
CA ARG A 125 -13.45 22.38 -1.34
C ARG A 125 -13.57 22.58 0.18
N SER A 126 -13.47 21.47 0.90
CA SER A 126 -13.46 21.48 2.37
C SER A 126 -12.11 20.98 2.89
N ALA A 127 -11.67 21.48 4.04
CA ALA A 127 -10.48 20.94 4.69
C ALA A 127 -10.72 19.52 5.20
N LEU A 128 -9.78 18.61 4.95
CA LEU A 128 -9.81 17.26 5.50
C LEU A 128 -9.23 17.25 6.91
N SER A 129 -9.76 16.41 7.77
CA SER A 129 -9.23 16.18 9.09
C SER A 129 -8.02 15.22 9.02
N LEU A 130 -7.04 15.45 9.88
CA LEU A 130 -5.82 14.65 9.98
C LEU A 130 -5.89 13.72 11.18
N ARG A 131 -5.29 12.55 11.10
CA ARG A 131 -5.18 11.60 12.20
C ARG A 131 -3.87 10.81 12.09
N GLU A 132 -3.17 10.65 13.18
CA GLU A 132 -2.07 9.69 13.22
C GLU A 132 -2.63 8.26 13.30
N ALA A 133 -2.12 7.38 12.44
CA ALA A 133 -2.40 5.95 12.51
C ALA A 133 -1.43 5.26 13.47
N GLU A 134 -1.91 4.25 14.18
CA GLU A 134 -1.16 3.52 15.20
C GLU A 134 -0.83 2.09 14.76
N GLU A 135 0.22 1.49 15.33
CA GLU A 135 0.62 0.10 15.04
C GLU A 135 -0.50 -0.92 15.33
N SER A 136 -1.40 -0.60 16.24
CA SER A 136 -2.59 -1.41 16.54
C SER A 136 -3.57 -1.52 15.39
N GLU A 137 -3.45 -0.66 14.36
CA GLU A 137 -4.32 -0.59 13.19
C GLU A 137 -3.77 -1.39 11.99
N LEU A 138 -2.72 -2.19 12.17
CA LEU A 138 -2.25 -3.10 11.13
C LEU A 138 -3.39 -3.99 10.61
N GLY A 139 -3.58 -4.03 9.29
CA GLY A 139 -4.66 -4.75 8.63
C GLY A 139 -5.98 -3.96 8.54
N SER A 140 -6.07 -2.76 9.11
CA SER A 140 -7.24 -1.89 8.95
C SER A 140 -7.36 -1.41 7.51
N GLU A 141 -8.61 -1.31 7.04
CA GLU A 141 -8.93 -0.85 5.69
C GLU A 141 -8.60 0.63 5.53
N VAL A 142 -8.01 0.96 4.38
CA VAL A 142 -7.63 2.33 4.01
C VAL A 142 -7.97 2.61 2.55
N TYR A 143 -8.08 3.88 2.22
CA TYR A 143 -8.48 4.34 0.90
C TYR A 143 -7.45 5.37 0.39
N ALA A 144 -6.83 5.07 -0.73
CA ALA A 144 -5.97 6.02 -1.41
C ALA A 144 -6.78 6.77 -2.47
N VAL A 145 -6.75 8.10 -2.39
CA VAL A 145 -7.57 8.98 -3.24
C VAL A 145 -6.66 9.86 -4.08
N GLY A 146 -7.02 10.08 -5.35
CA GLY A 146 -6.25 10.97 -6.22
C GLY A 146 -6.68 10.95 -7.68
N TYR A 147 -5.90 11.61 -8.53
CA TYR A 147 -6.13 11.76 -9.97
C TYR A 147 -5.07 11.01 -10.78
N PRO A 148 -5.23 9.67 -10.99
CA PRO A 148 -4.22 8.87 -11.65
C PRO A 148 -4.11 9.21 -13.13
N LEU A 149 -2.89 9.45 -13.62
CA LEU A 149 -2.61 9.74 -15.03
C LEU A 149 -3.09 8.62 -15.96
N ALA A 150 -2.99 7.38 -15.54
CA ALA A 150 -3.38 6.22 -16.33
C ALA A 150 -4.88 6.16 -16.61
N ALA A 151 -5.72 6.72 -15.74
CA ALA A 151 -7.17 6.76 -15.97
C ALA A 151 -7.54 7.62 -17.18
N ASP A 152 -6.81 8.73 -17.39
CA ASP A 152 -7.07 9.64 -18.49
C ASP A 152 -6.54 9.13 -19.85
N LEU A 153 -5.44 8.38 -19.83
CA LEU A 153 -4.84 7.81 -21.05
C LEU A 153 -5.69 6.70 -21.69
N THR A 154 -6.58 6.08 -20.90
CA THR A 154 -7.39 4.94 -21.37
C THR A 154 -8.78 5.31 -21.88
N VAL A 155 -9.30 6.51 -21.57
CA VAL A 155 -10.73 6.85 -21.80
C VAL A 155 -10.95 8.10 -22.67
N GLN A 156 -10.00 8.56 -23.45
CA GLN A 156 -10.00 9.82 -24.18
C GLN A 156 -9.58 11.03 -23.33
N SER A 157 -8.71 11.85 -23.91
CA SER A 157 -8.09 13.08 -23.40
C SER A 157 -9.01 14.04 -22.60
N VAL A 158 -9.55 13.58 -21.50
CA VAL A 158 -10.24 14.43 -20.53
C VAL A 158 -9.26 14.71 -19.41
N THR A 159 -8.97 15.95 -19.16
CA THR A 159 -8.22 16.37 -17.99
C THR A 159 -9.14 16.22 -16.78
N SER A 160 -9.06 15.09 -16.09
CA SER A 160 -9.83 14.86 -14.87
C SER A 160 -9.39 15.83 -13.79
N ALA A 161 -10.27 16.74 -13.40
CA ALA A 161 -9.99 17.75 -12.38
C ALA A 161 -11.13 17.91 -11.36
N SER A 162 -12.37 17.52 -11.72
CA SER A 162 -13.47 17.57 -10.77
C SER A 162 -13.32 16.51 -9.67
N LYS A 163 -13.92 16.73 -8.52
CA LYS A 163 -13.89 15.72 -7.43
C LYS A 163 -14.55 14.39 -7.79
N SER A 164 -15.46 14.38 -8.77
CA SER A 164 -16.09 13.15 -9.28
C SER A 164 -15.19 12.32 -10.18
N ASP A 165 -14.09 12.90 -10.69
CA ASP A 165 -13.12 12.23 -11.53
C ASP A 165 -12.00 11.56 -10.73
N ALA A 166 -11.97 11.80 -9.43
CA ALA A 166 -11.00 11.17 -8.55
C ALA A 166 -11.19 9.65 -8.50
N THR A 167 -10.09 8.96 -8.50
CA THR A 167 -10.05 7.51 -8.30
C THR A 167 -9.83 7.20 -6.83
N VAL A 168 -10.62 6.26 -6.31
CA VAL A 168 -10.47 5.71 -4.97
C VAL A 168 -10.04 4.25 -5.09
N THR A 169 -8.91 3.90 -4.50
CA THR A 169 -8.45 2.52 -4.40
C THR A 169 -8.46 2.07 -2.95
N THR A 170 -8.95 0.86 -2.72
CA THR A 170 -9.07 0.28 -1.38
C THR A 170 -7.90 -0.66 -1.12
N GLY A 171 -7.41 -0.65 0.10
CA GLY A 171 -6.40 -1.56 0.59
C GLY A 171 -6.40 -1.62 2.11
N SER A 172 -5.29 -2.05 2.68
CA SER A 172 -5.09 -2.16 4.11
C SER A 172 -3.73 -1.60 4.55
N ILE A 173 -3.60 -1.22 5.82
CA ILE A 173 -2.30 -0.90 6.40
C ILE A 173 -1.49 -2.19 6.52
N SER A 174 -0.46 -2.33 5.70
CA SER A 174 0.40 -3.50 5.68
C SER A 174 1.55 -3.41 6.69
N ARG A 175 2.07 -2.19 6.92
CA ARG A 175 3.22 -1.97 7.80
C ARG A 175 3.42 -0.49 8.12
N PHE A 176 3.95 -0.19 9.32
CA PHE A 176 4.57 1.09 9.64
C PHE A 176 6.09 0.95 9.56
N LEU A 177 6.76 1.92 8.96
CA LEU A 177 8.21 1.89 8.83
C LEU A 177 8.82 3.30 8.90
N THR A 178 10.09 3.33 9.30
CA THR A 178 10.91 4.55 9.22
C THR A 178 12.01 4.31 8.21
N GLU A 179 12.08 5.17 7.20
CA GLU A 179 13.06 5.07 6.14
C GLU A 179 14.47 5.35 6.67
N SER A 180 15.40 4.47 6.31
CA SER A 180 16.81 4.62 6.70
C SER A 180 17.43 5.79 5.92
N GLY A 181 18.08 6.72 6.62
CA GLY A 181 18.74 7.88 6.02
C GLY A 181 17.95 9.17 6.23
N THR A 182 16.72 9.27 5.79
CA THR A 182 15.85 10.46 5.94
C THR A 182 15.11 10.48 7.27
N GLY A 183 14.92 9.31 7.91
CA GLY A 183 14.07 9.17 9.10
C GLY A 183 12.59 9.42 8.80
N ARG A 184 12.17 9.40 7.52
CA ARG A 184 10.78 9.60 7.10
C ARG A 184 9.92 8.45 7.56
N LYS A 185 8.81 8.75 8.22
CA LYS A 185 7.83 7.75 8.65
C LYS A 185 6.85 7.48 7.52
N LEU A 186 6.70 6.22 7.19
CA LEU A 186 5.87 5.74 6.10
C LEU A 186 4.84 4.73 6.57
N ILE A 187 3.68 4.76 5.93
CA ILE A 187 2.65 3.73 6.00
C ILE A 187 2.74 2.94 4.70
N GLN A 188 3.00 1.65 4.81
CA GLN A 188 2.93 0.72 3.68
C GLN A 188 1.50 0.20 3.56
N THR A 189 0.98 0.17 2.33
CA THR A 189 -0.37 -0.31 2.00
C THR A 189 -0.35 -1.13 0.71
N ASP A 190 -1.37 -1.95 0.52
CA ASP A 190 -1.69 -2.63 -0.74
C ASP A 190 -2.78 -1.90 -1.56
N ALA A 191 -3.26 -0.72 -1.09
CA ALA A 191 -4.08 0.17 -1.90
C ALA A 191 -3.28 0.64 -3.13
N ALA A 192 -3.74 0.29 -4.32
CA ALA A 192 -2.99 0.52 -5.55
C ALA A 192 -2.80 2.01 -5.84
N LEU A 193 -1.55 2.42 -6.07
CA LEU A 193 -1.19 3.77 -6.50
C LEU A 193 -0.63 3.74 -7.92
N SER A 194 -0.87 4.80 -8.66
CA SER A 194 -0.26 5.04 -9.97
C SER A 194 0.19 6.50 -10.10
N GLY A 195 0.96 6.83 -11.14
CA GLY A 195 1.38 8.21 -11.39
C GLY A 195 0.17 9.15 -11.40
N GLY A 196 0.25 10.26 -10.65
CA GLY A 196 -0.83 11.21 -10.45
C GLY A 196 -1.56 11.07 -9.10
N ASN A 197 -1.54 9.91 -8.44
CA ASN A 197 -2.05 9.75 -7.08
C ASN A 197 -1.10 10.36 -6.03
N SER A 198 0.16 10.62 -6.39
CA SER A 198 1.14 11.28 -5.53
C SER A 198 0.61 12.61 -4.99
N GLY A 199 0.77 12.84 -3.70
CA GLY A 199 0.27 14.01 -2.99
C GLY A 199 -1.17 13.92 -2.52
N GLY A 200 -1.94 12.95 -3.00
CA GLY A 200 -3.31 12.69 -2.53
C GLY A 200 -3.35 12.04 -1.15
N PRO A 201 -4.50 12.10 -0.46
CA PRO A 201 -4.62 11.52 0.86
C PRO A 201 -4.72 9.99 0.84
N LEU A 202 -4.09 9.35 1.82
CA LEU A 202 -4.46 8.03 2.30
C LEU A 202 -5.40 8.24 3.50
N THR A 203 -6.64 7.75 3.41
CA THR A 203 -7.65 7.95 4.46
C THR A 203 -8.02 6.65 5.16
N ASP A 204 -8.50 6.76 6.38
CA ASP A 204 -9.20 5.67 7.05
C ASP A 204 -10.67 5.57 6.58
N GLY A 205 -11.44 4.61 7.10
CA GLY A 205 -12.84 4.40 6.75
C GLY A 205 -13.79 5.55 7.17
N ASN A 206 -13.32 6.52 7.96
CA ASN A 206 -14.09 7.70 8.37
C ASN A 206 -13.68 8.96 7.58
N GLY A 207 -12.88 8.83 6.54
CA GLY A 207 -12.41 9.94 5.72
C GLY A 207 -11.29 10.78 6.35
N ALA A 208 -10.77 10.41 7.52
CA ALA A 208 -9.64 11.10 8.12
C ALA A 208 -8.33 10.73 7.40
N VAL A 209 -7.52 11.72 7.07
CA VAL A 209 -6.22 11.53 6.42
C VAL A 209 -5.22 10.97 7.43
N ILE A 210 -4.63 9.84 7.11
CA ILE A 210 -3.57 9.19 7.90
C ILE A 210 -2.19 9.31 7.24
N GLY A 211 -2.15 9.65 5.94
CA GLY A 211 -0.90 9.84 5.21
C GLY A 211 -1.08 10.51 3.86
N VAL A 212 0.04 10.81 3.21
CA VAL A 212 0.13 11.37 1.85
C VAL A 212 0.66 10.30 0.91
N ASN A 213 -0.12 9.90 -0.08
CA ASN A 213 0.29 8.91 -1.09
C ASN A 213 1.55 9.40 -1.81
N THR A 214 2.64 8.61 -1.82
CA THR A 214 3.90 9.09 -2.39
C THR A 214 4.46 8.19 -3.49
N ALA A 215 4.63 6.92 -3.24
CA ALA A 215 5.33 6.04 -4.18
C ALA A 215 4.76 4.63 -4.16
N GLY A 216 4.82 3.96 -5.33
CA GLY A 216 4.81 2.52 -5.39
C GLY A 216 6.22 1.96 -5.25
N SER A 217 6.33 0.72 -4.79
CA SER A 217 7.59 0.01 -4.85
C SER A 217 7.92 -0.32 -6.31
N ASN A 218 9.12 0.04 -6.77
CA ASN A 218 9.62 -0.44 -8.07
C ASN A 218 9.92 -1.95 -8.05
N LEU A 219 9.91 -2.56 -6.87
CA LEU A 219 10.24 -3.95 -6.63
C LEU A 219 9.02 -4.86 -6.47
N ASP A 220 7.86 -4.30 -6.11
CA ASP A 220 6.62 -5.04 -5.91
C ASP A 220 5.42 -4.15 -6.28
N GLN A 221 4.61 -4.63 -7.23
CA GLN A 221 3.42 -3.90 -7.73
C GLN A 221 2.28 -3.77 -6.71
N ASN A 222 2.38 -4.49 -5.58
CA ASN A 222 1.39 -4.46 -4.50
C ASN A 222 1.90 -3.77 -3.24
N LEU A 223 3.06 -3.13 -3.31
CA LEU A 223 3.64 -2.36 -2.20
C LEU A 223 3.64 -0.88 -2.55
N PHE A 224 2.78 -0.16 -1.87
CA PHE A 224 2.65 1.28 -2.00
C PHE A 224 2.93 1.94 -0.65
N TYR A 225 3.27 3.21 -0.69
CA TYR A 225 3.66 3.95 0.50
C TYR A 225 2.95 5.29 0.56
N ALA A 226 2.62 5.69 1.79
CA ALA A 226 2.18 7.03 2.10
C ALA A 226 3.08 7.61 3.20
N VAL A 227 3.41 8.88 3.09
CA VAL A 227 4.10 9.62 4.16
C VAL A 227 3.11 9.83 5.30
N SER A 228 3.48 9.41 6.52
CA SER A 228 2.60 9.53 7.69
C SER A 228 2.22 10.99 7.99
N VAL A 229 1.00 11.20 8.47
CA VAL A 229 0.53 12.51 8.99
C VAL A 229 1.48 13.08 10.05
N SER A 230 2.15 12.23 10.83
CA SER A 230 3.14 12.68 11.81
C SER A 230 4.33 13.46 11.22
N GLU A 231 4.55 13.39 9.90
CA GLU A 231 5.55 14.21 9.19
C GLU A 231 4.94 15.53 8.68
N ILE A 232 3.61 15.58 8.46
CA ILE A 232 2.89 16.76 7.98
C ILE A 232 2.68 17.77 9.12
N ILE A 233 2.22 17.30 10.29
CA ILE A 233 1.88 18.14 11.44
C ILE A 233 2.99 19.13 11.82
N PRO A 234 4.27 18.71 11.92
CA PRO A 234 5.35 19.66 12.22
C PRO A 234 5.54 20.76 11.17
N MET A 235 5.22 20.48 9.89
CA MET A 235 5.26 21.48 8.83
C MET A 235 4.12 22.50 8.98
N LEU A 236 2.91 22.05 9.30
CA LEU A 236 1.77 22.93 9.56
C LEU A 236 2.02 23.81 10.80
N ASP A 237 2.52 23.23 11.89
CA ASP A 237 2.81 23.92 13.14
C ASP A 237 3.84 25.04 12.96
N ARG A 238 4.97 24.75 12.28
CA ARG A 238 6.03 25.78 12.06
C ARG A 238 5.60 26.91 11.15
N ASN A 239 4.59 26.67 10.31
CA ASN A 239 4.02 27.69 9.42
C ASN A 239 2.76 28.34 10.02
N ASN A 240 2.36 27.97 11.25
CA ASN A 240 1.13 28.44 11.93
C ASN A 240 -0.14 28.21 11.10
N ILE A 241 -0.21 27.10 10.39
CA ILE A 241 -1.38 26.72 9.58
C ILE A 241 -2.37 25.99 10.48
N PRO A 242 -3.64 26.42 10.53
CA PRO A 242 -4.67 25.70 11.25
C PRO A 242 -4.98 24.36 10.58
N TYR A 243 -5.26 23.34 11.37
CA TYR A 243 -5.73 22.02 10.90
C TYR A 243 -6.67 21.41 11.93
N THR A 244 -7.47 20.45 11.49
CA THR A 244 -8.38 19.71 12.35
C THR A 244 -7.84 18.30 12.58
N LEU A 245 -7.74 17.89 13.85
CA LEU A 245 -7.47 16.50 14.20
C LEU A 245 -8.79 15.74 14.35
N ALA A 246 -8.93 14.65 13.59
CA ALA A 246 -10.01 13.70 13.83
C ALA A 246 -9.78 12.95 15.14
N ALA A 247 -10.84 12.64 15.88
CA ALA A 247 -10.74 11.78 17.04
C ALA A 247 -10.21 10.41 16.60
N GLY A 248 -9.10 9.96 17.20
CA GLY A 248 -8.59 8.61 16.99
C GLY A 248 -9.72 7.62 17.25
N GLN A 249 -9.80 6.54 16.48
CA GLN A 249 -10.68 5.42 16.82
C GLN A 249 -10.19 4.83 18.15
N SER A 250 -10.70 5.38 19.24
CA SER A 250 -10.65 4.66 20.51
C SER A 250 -11.34 3.34 20.26
N SER A 251 -10.73 2.25 20.67
CA SER A 251 -11.20 0.86 20.53
C SER A 251 -12.58 0.61 21.21
N SER A 252 -13.55 1.52 20.98
CA SER A 252 -14.94 1.40 21.45
C SER A 252 -15.61 0.12 20.93
N ASN A 253 -15.14 -0.41 19.80
CA ASN A 253 -15.57 -1.71 19.32
C ASN A 253 -15.10 -2.86 20.23
N LEU A 254 -13.94 -2.75 20.89
CA LEU A 254 -13.48 -3.79 21.81
C LEU A 254 -14.37 -3.88 23.06
N VAL A 255 -14.91 -2.74 23.53
CA VAL A 255 -15.83 -2.72 24.68
C VAL A 255 -17.20 -3.29 24.27
N LEU A 256 -17.69 -2.97 23.05
CA LEU A 256 -18.98 -3.51 22.54
C LEU A 256 -18.85 -5.01 22.27
N TYR A 257 -17.80 -5.46 21.60
CA TYR A 257 -17.57 -6.90 21.34
C TYR A 257 -17.13 -7.65 22.62
N GLY A 258 -16.39 -7.03 23.52
CA GLY A 258 -16.09 -7.57 24.84
C GLY A 258 -17.36 -7.77 25.69
N GLY A 259 -18.30 -6.84 25.67
CA GLY A 259 -19.60 -6.93 26.34
C GLY A 259 -20.48 -8.03 25.75
N ILE A 260 -20.56 -8.12 24.42
CA ILE A 260 -21.33 -9.16 23.72
C ILE A 260 -20.65 -10.53 23.90
N GLY A 261 -19.33 -10.60 23.81
CA GLY A 261 -18.55 -11.83 24.03
C GLY A 261 -18.71 -12.33 25.49
N ALA A 262 -18.64 -11.46 26.49
CA ALA A 262 -18.84 -11.83 27.88
C ALA A 262 -20.28 -12.33 28.14
N ALA A 263 -21.30 -11.69 27.57
CA ALA A 263 -22.68 -12.14 27.65
C ALA A 263 -22.87 -13.50 26.98
N ALA A 264 -22.29 -13.72 25.80
CA ALA A 264 -22.32 -15.01 25.09
C ALA A 264 -21.62 -16.12 25.88
N VAL A 265 -20.46 -15.85 26.49
CA VAL A 265 -19.73 -16.80 27.35
C VAL A 265 -20.55 -17.15 28.57
N VAL A 266 -21.20 -16.18 29.23
CA VAL A 266 -22.07 -16.44 30.39
C VAL A 266 -23.26 -17.30 30.00
N ILE A 267 -23.89 -17.04 28.85
CA ILE A 267 -24.99 -17.85 28.31
C ILE A 267 -24.52 -19.27 27.99
N VAL A 268 -23.34 -19.44 27.38
CA VAL A 268 -22.75 -20.75 27.10
C VAL A 268 -22.42 -21.50 28.39
N ILE A 269 -21.86 -20.82 29.41
CA ILE A 269 -21.59 -21.43 30.72
C ILE A 269 -22.88 -21.90 31.39
N ILE A 270 -23.95 -21.09 31.38
CA ILE A 270 -25.25 -21.47 31.92
C ILE A 270 -25.83 -22.67 31.15
N LEU A 271 -25.71 -22.67 29.82
CA LEU A 271 -26.16 -23.76 28.99
C LEU A 271 -25.38 -25.07 29.26
N VAL A 272 -24.05 -24.96 29.42
CA VAL A 272 -23.17 -26.08 29.77
C VAL A 272 -23.49 -26.64 31.18
N ILE A 273 -23.79 -25.76 32.16
CA ILE A 273 -24.17 -26.16 33.48
C ILE A 273 -25.54 -26.87 33.45
N LEU A 274 -26.49 -26.40 32.67
CA LEU A 274 -27.80 -27.02 32.49
C LEU A 274 -27.70 -28.38 31.76
N LEU A 275 -26.79 -28.49 30.79
CA LEU A 275 -26.56 -29.73 30.05
C LEU A 275 -25.75 -30.76 30.87
N ARG A 276 -24.86 -30.33 31.78
CA ARG A 276 -24.06 -31.21 32.66
C ARG A 276 -24.89 -31.86 33.74
N LYS A 277 -26.06 -31.33 34.10
CA LYS A 277 -27.01 -31.98 35.05
C LYS A 277 -27.72 -33.18 34.48
N THR A 278 -27.53 -33.54 33.20
CA THR A 278 -28.25 -34.62 32.53
C THR A 278 -27.41 -35.78 31.99
N LYS A 279 -26.08 -35.77 32.20
CA LYS A 279 -25.26 -36.94 31.76
C LYS A 279 -24.15 -37.27 32.76
N LYS A 280 -24.37 -38.31 33.52
CA LYS A 280 -23.32 -39.17 34.08
C LYS A 280 -23.09 -40.30 33.06
N THR A 281 -21.84 -40.62 32.83
CA THR A 281 -21.24 -41.89 32.36
C THR A 281 -20.55 -41.84 30.99
N ALA A 282 -19.30 -42.17 31.10
CA ALA A 282 -18.36 -42.96 30.30
C ALA A 282 -17.16 -42.21 29.75
N ALA A 283 -16.01 -42.46 30.37
CA ALA A 283 -14.68 -42.14 29.87
C ALA A 283 -14.27 -43.16 28.81
N THR A 284 -13.68 -42.69 27.72
CA THR A 284 -12.88 -43.52 26.83
C THR A 284 -11.64 -42.75 26.41
N VAL A 285 -10.50 -43.44 26.53
CA VAL A 285 -9.13 -43.01 26.36
C VAL A 285 -8.89 -42.55 24.89
N ALA A 286 -8.27 -41.40 24.67
CA ALA A 286 -7.85 -40.90 23.38
C ALA A 286 -6.47 -41.43 22.98
N ALA A 287 -6.33 -41.86 21.75
CA ALA A 287 -5.07 -42.22 21.08
C ALA A 287 -4.32 -40.96 20.62
N PRO A 288 -2.98 -40.98 20.43
CA PRO A 288 -2.17 -39.79 20.18
C PRO A 288 -2.41 -39.22 18.79
N GLU A 289 -2.54 -37.90 18.80
CA GLU A 289 -2.78 -37.05 17.65
C GLU A 289 -1.51 -36.93 16.76
N LYS A 290 -1.66 -37.22 15.47
CA LYS A 290 -0.61 -36.98 14.46
C LYS A 290 -0.49 -35.50 14.18
N THR A 291 0.74 -35.00 14.18
CA THR A 291 1.13 -33.64 13.73
C THR A 291 0.60 -33.39 12.32
N PRO A 292 -0.05 -32.26 12.05
CA PRO A 292 -0.54 -31.93 10.71
C PRO A 292 0.63 -31.70 9.75
N GLU A 293 0.57 -32.39 8.62
CA GLU A 293 1.40 -32.13 7.45
C GLU A 293 1.04 -30.74 6.88
N PRO A 294 2.02 -29.88 6.47
CA PRO A 294 1.71 -28.58 5.91
C PRO A 294 0.85 -28.71 4.65
N PRO A 295 -0.12 -27.82 4.43
CA PRO A 295 -1.01 -27.89 3.28
C PRO A 295 -0.21 -27.77 1.99
N LYS A 296 -0.43 -28.74 1.08
CA LYS A 296 0.13 -28.76 -0.26
C LYS A 296 -0.39 -27.54 -1.03
N ALA A 297 0.50 -26.61 -1.43
CA ALA A 297 0.12 -25.47 -2.24
C ALA A 297 -0.47 -25.95 -3.57
N ALA A 298 -1.72 -25.61 -3.82
CA ALA A 298 -2.39 -25.87 -5.10
C ALA A 298 -2.13 -24.65 -6.00
N GLY A 299 -1.08 -24.72 -6.83
CA GLY A 299 -0.73 -23.66 -7.77
C GLY A 299 0.51 -24.02 -8.60
N THR A 300 0.81 -23.21 -9.61
CA THR A 300 1.96 -23.38 -10.47
C THR A 300 3.14 -22.53 -9.96
N PRO A 301 4.33 -23.10 -9.67
CA PRO A 301 5.49 -22.32 -9.24
C PRO A 301 5.98 -21.42 -10.40
N VAL A 302 6.24 -20.15 -10.10
CA VAL A 302 6.64 -19.15 -11.07
C VAL A 302 7.83 -18.32 -10.59
N ILE A 303 8.62 -17.83 -11.55
CA ILE A 303 9.62 -16.76 -11.38
C ILE A 303 9.06 -15.55 -12.12
N ARG A 304 8.82 -14.47 -11.42
CA ARG A 304 8.46 -13.18 -12.01
C ARG A 304 9.66 -12.26 -12.02
N SER A 305 10.09 -11.80 -13.18
CA SER A 305 11.15 -10.79 -13.26
C SER A 305 10.60 -9.41 -13.00
N MET A 306 11.20 -8.72 -12.04
CA MET A 306 10.86 -7.34 -11.69
C MET A 306 11.69 -6.33 -12.49
N SER A 307 12.67 -6.79 -13.26
CA SER A 307 13.49 -5.91 -14.09
C SER A 307 12.68 -5.28 -15.23
N VAL A 308 12.83 -3.95 -15.39
CA VAL A 308 12.14 -3.16 -16.43
C VAL A 308 12.33 -3.74 -17.83
N GLN A 309 13.50 -4.31 -18.13
CA GLN A 309 13.80 -4.90 -19.45
C GLN A 309 12.93 -6.11 -19.79
N HIS A 310 12.28 -6.74 -18.82
CA HIS A 310 11.44 -7.92 -19.00
C HIS A 310 9.95 -7.60 -18.98
N GLY A 311 9.54 -6.37 -18.67
CA GLY A 311 8.14 -5.95 -18.70
C GLY A 311 7.20 -6.82 -17.84
N GLY A 312 7.70 -7.36 -16.70
CA GLY A 312 6.92 -8.24 -15.83
C GLY A 312 6.84 -9.70 -16.30
N MET A 313 7.78 -10.16 -17.12
CA MET A 313 7.84 -11.55 -17.62
C MET A 313 7.71 -12.55 -16.47
N VAL A 314 6.84 -13.54 -16.66
CA VAL A 314 6.62 -14.67 -15.75
C VAL A 314 7.13 -15.96 -16.42
N VAL A 315 7.98 -16.68 -15.73
CA VAL A 315 8.50 -17.99 -16.16
C VAL A 315 7.97 -19.06 -15.24
N GLN A 316 7.14 -19.97 -15.76
CA GLN A 316 6.66 -21.12 -15.01
C GLN A 316 7.79 -22.13 -14.80
N LEU A 317 7.91 -22.63 -13.57
CA LEU A 317 8.81 -23.70 -13.20
C LEU A 317 8.12 -25.05 -13.40
N HIS A 318 8.73 -25.87 -14.22
CA HIS A 318 8.37 -27.28 -14.37
C HIS A 318 9.46 -28.13 -13.70
N HIS A 319 9.45 -29.45 -13.93
CA HIS A 319 10.35 -30.41 -13.28
C HIS A 319 11.86 -30.19 -13.48
N GLN A 320 12.27 -29.19 -14.28
CA GLN A 320 13.69 -28.89 -14.54
C GLN A 320 14.07 -27.51 -14.01
N PRO A 321 15.33 -27.35 -13.52
CA PRO A 321 15.84 -26.05 -13.11
C PRO A 321 15.84 -25.02 -14.25
N VAL A 322 15.43 -23.79 -13.94
CA VAL A 322 15.50 -22.65 -14.84
C VAL A 322 16.80 -21.92 -14.58
N GLN A 323 17.66 -21.80 -15.60
CA GLN A 323 18.84 -20.95 -15.56
C GLN A 323 18.48 -19.50 -15.89
N VAL A 324 19.12 -18.58 -15.17
CA VAL A 324 18.95 -17.13 -15.27
C VAL A 324 20.30 -16.48 -15.53
N GLY A 325 20.37 -15.56 -16.48
CA GLY A 325 21.61 -14.87 -16.84
C GLY A 325 21.49 -14.15 -18.18
N ARG A 326 22.64 -13.78 -18.78
CA ARG A 326 22.68 -13.08 -20.07
C ARG A 326 22.86 -14.01 -21.28
N ASP A 327 23.25 -15.26 -21.08
CA ASP A 327 23.46 -16.23 -22.14
C ASP A 327 22.14 -16.81 -22.64
N SER A 328 21.66 -16.33 -23.78
CA SER A 328 20.41 -16.78 -24.41
C SER A 328 20.44 -18.25 -24.88
N ALA A 329 21.60 -18.88 -25.01
CA ALA A 329 21.70 -20.29 -25.38
C ALA A 329 21.40 -21.24 -24.21
N THR A 330 21.64 -20.80 -22.97
CA THR A 330 21.52 -21.65 -21.78
C THR A 330 20.46 -21.15 -20.78
N CYS A 331 20.19 -19.85 -20.77
CA CYS A 331 19.25 -19.26 -19.84
C CYS A 331 17.83 -19.17 -20.41
N ARG A 332 16.84 -19.54 -19.62
CA ARG A 332 15.42 -19.38 -19.98
C ARG A 332 14.88 -17.99 -19.63
N LEU A 333 15.40 -17.37 -18.56
CA LEU A 333 15.18 -15.97 -18.24
C LEU A 333 16.45 -15.20 -18.59
N VAL A 334 16.40 -14.45 -19.70
CA VAL A 334 17.59 -13.86 -20.34
C VAL A 334 17.61 -12.36 -20.12
N PHE A 335 18.64 -11.87 -19.47
CA PHE A 335 18.98 -10.45 -19.35
C PHE A 335 19.77 -9.96 -20.57
N ARG A 336 19.70 -8.66 -20.89
CA ARG A 336 20.50 -8.06 -21.97
C ARG A 336 21.99 -8.15 -21.68
N ASP A 337 22.81 -8.22 -22.70
CA ASP A 337 24.27 -8.40 -22.57
C ASP A 337 24.98 -7.34 -21.72
N ASN A 338 24.45 -6.12 -21.69
CA ASN A 338 25.00 -5.00 -20.93
C ASN A 338 24.33 -4.78 -19.56
N THR A 339 23.52 -5.72 -19.05
CA THR A 339 22.86 -5.57 -17.76
C THR A 339 23.88 -5.60 -16.62
N PRO A 340 24.05 -4.49 -15.86
CA PRO A 340 24.97 -4.45 -14.72
C PRO A 340 24.59 -5.51 -13.68
N GLY A 341 25.61 -6.10 -13.05
CA GLY A 341 25.38 -7.05 -11.97
C GLY A 341 25.02 -8.48 -12.42
N VAL A 342 24.63 -8.72 -13.67
CA VAL A 342 24.19 -10.05 -14.14
C VAL A 342 25.31 -10.74 -14.93
N SER A 343 25.68 -11.95 -14.55
CA SER A 343 26.63 -12.82 -15.26
C SER A 343 25.98 -13.57 -16.42
N SER A 344 26.78 -14.11 -17.37
CA SER A 344 26.26 -14.90 -18.51
C SER A 344 25.37 -16.05 -18.02
N ARG A 345 25.84 -16.82 -17.06
CA ARG A 345 25.07 -17.80 -16.30
C ARG A 345 25.16 -17.39 -14.83
N HIS A 346 24.08 -16.80 -14.29
CA HIS A 346 24.15 -16.17 -12.99
C HIS A 346 23.70 -17.13 -11.87
N CYS A 347 22.48 -17.63 -11.98
CA CYS A 347 21.94 -18.58 -11.02
C CYS A 347 21.00 -19.58 -11.69
N GLN A 348 20.64 -20.62 -10.95
CA GLN A 348 19.57 -21.55 -11.33
C GLN A 348 18.53 -21.63 -10.22
N ILE A 349 17.27 -21.84 -10.62
CA ILE A 349 16.13 -21.87 -9.74
C ILE A 349 15.23 -23.06 -10.11
N PHE A 350 14.84 -23.86 -9.13
CA PHE A 350 13.80 -24.88 -9.31
C PHE A 350 12.87 -24.93 -8.09
N PHE A 351 11.72 -25.55 -8.24
CA PHE A 351 10.77 -25.73 -7.14
C PHE A 351 10.82 -27.18 -6.64
N ASP A 352 11.13 -27.33 -5.35
CA ASP A 352 11.11 -28.62 -4.64
C ASP A 352 9.67 -28.90 -4.18
N GLU A 353 8.96 -29.76 -4.90
CA GLU A 353 7.58 -30.10 -4.61
C GLU A 353 7.40 -30.81 -3.26
N GLN A 354 8.44 -31.53 -2.78
CA GLN A 354 8.36 -32.20 -1.48
C GLN A 354 8.55 -31.21 -0.33
N ALA A 355 9.47 -30.27 -0.50
CA ALA A 355 9.72 -29.23 0.48
C ALA A 355 8.78 -28.00 0.36
N GLN A 356 7.98 -27.92 -0.73
CA GLN A 356 7.15 -26.76 -1.08
C GLN A 356 7.97 -25.46 -1.04
N ALA A 357 9.17 -25.48 -1.63
CA ALA A 357 10.13 -24.38 -1.56
C ALA A 357 10.87 -24.22 -2.88
N PHE A 358 11.24 -22.97 -3.19
CA PHE A 358 12.18 -22.68 -4.27
C PHE A 358 13.59 -22.98 -3.82
N VAL A 359 14.38 -23.60 -4.67
CA VAL A 359 15.80 -23.84 -4.44
C VAL A 359 16.59 -22.96 -5.41
N VAL A 360 17.34 -22.03 -4.87
CA VAL A 360 18.17 -21.08 -5.61
C VAL A 360 19.64 -21.44 -5.42
N THR A 361 20.39 -21.54 -6.52
CA THR A 361 21.84 -21.78 -6.51
C THR A 361 22.54 -20.72 -7.36
N ASP A 362 23.44 -19.95 -6.77
CA ASP A 362 24.35 -19.07 -7.50
C ASP A 362 25.39 -19.92 -8.26
N LEU A 363 25.56 -19.69 -9.56
CA LEU A 363 26.44 -20.47 -10.41
C LEU A 363 27.88 -19.90 -10.51
N GLY A 364 28.38 -19.31 -9.42
CA GLY A 364 29.65 -18.63 -9.40
C GLY A 364 29.60 -17.26 -10.06
N SER A 365 28.51 -16.55 -9.88
CA SER A 365 28.32 -15.24 -10.50
C SER A 365 29.32 -14.20 -9.99
N THR A 366 29.74 -13.27 -10.85
CA THR A 366 30.75 -12.25 -10.53
C THR A 366 30.29 -11.33 -9.39
N TYR A 367 29.06 -10.87 -9.46
CA TYR A 367 28.51 -9.90 -8.51
C TYR A 367 27.66 -10.53 -7.40
N GLY A 368 27.30 -11.80 -7.54
CA GLY A 368 26.56 -12.58 -6.53
C GLY A 368 25.04 -12.51 -6.66
N THR A 369 24.40 -13.54 -6.11
CA THR A 369 22.94 -13.60 -5.90
C THR A 369 22.66 -13.28 -4.44
N PHE A 370 21.66 -12.45 -4.18
CA PHE A 370 21.33 -11.96 -2.84
C PHE A 370 19.86 -12.25 -2.50
N LEU A 371 19.58 -12.50 -1.22
CA LEU A 371 18.25 -12.50 -0.67
C LEU A 371 17.74 -11.06 -0.51
N ALA A 372 16.44 -10.85 -0.42
CA ALA A 372 15.81 -9.53 -0.24
C ALA A 372 16.40 -8.72 0.93
N GLY A 373 16.91 -9.37 1.97
CA GLY A 373 17.59 -8.74 3.12
C GLY A 373 19.06 -8.38 2.89
N GLY A 374 19.59 -8.47 1.66
CA GLY A 374 21.00 -8.16 1.33
C GLY A 374 22.00 -9.26 1.67
N GLN A 375 21.56 -10.40 2.18
CA GLN A 375 22.44 -11.53 2.45
C GLN A 375 22.83 -12.22 1.12
N ARG A 376 24.14 -12.32 0.86
CA ARG A 376 24.66 -13.01 -0.32
C ARG A 376 24.51 -14.53 -0.18
N ILE A 377 24.02 -15.19 -1.22
CA ILE A 377 24.04 -16.65 -1.34
C ILE A 377 25.47 -17.09 -1.66
N ALA A 378 25.96 -18.10 -0.94
CA ALA A 378 27.28 -18.67 -1.22
C ALA A 378 27.27 -19.35 -2.60
N PRO A 379 28.30 -19.14 -3.45
CA PRO A 379 28.38 -19.79 -4.75
C PRO A 379 28.29 -21.31 -4.63
N GLU A 380 27.63 -21.94 -5.60
CA GLU A 380 27.44 -23.41 -5.70
C GLU A 380 26.70 -24.03 -4.50
N SER A 381 26.11 -23.21 -3.60
CA SER A 381 25.42 -23.66 -2.41
C SER A 381 23.91 -23.41 -2.56
N PRO A 382 23.07 -24.46 -2.68
CA PRO A 382 21.62 -24.28 -2.82
C PRO A 382 20.97 -23.76 -1.53
N VAL A 383 20.13 -22.74 -1.67
CA VAL A 383 19.35 -22.15 -0.59
C VAL A 383 17.87 -22.39 -0.84
N LYS A 384 17.13 -22.87 0.19
CA LYS A 384 15.69 -23.07 0.12
C LYS A 384 14.95 -21.83 0.58
N LEU A 385 14.01 -21.36 -0.24
CA LEU A 385 13.19 -20.17 -0.01
C LEU A 385 11.71 -20.54 -0.10
N PRO A 386 10.87 -20.09 0.83
CA PRO A 386 9.42 -20.30 0.74
C PRO A 386 8.83 -19.52 -0.45
N PRO A 387 7.64 -19.85 -0.94
CA PRO A 387 6.85 -18.98 -1.82
C PRO A 387 6.74 -17.55 -1.26
N LYS A 388 6.59 -16.57 -2.14
CA LYS A 388 6.63 -15.14 -1.86
C LYS A 388 8.00 -14.61 -1.39
N SER A 389 9.06 -15.23 -1.87
CA SER A 389 10.44 -14.79 -1.65
C SER A 389 10.96 -13.99 -2.83
N SER A 390 11.88 -13.06 -2.57
CA SER A 390 12.60 -12.29 -3.60
C SER A 390 14.09 -12.51 -3.48
N ILE A 391 14.75 -12.53 -4.62
CA ILE A 391 16.22 -12.51 -4.76
C ILE A 391 16.62 -11.44 -5.78
N TYR A 392 17.85 -10.94 -5.73
CA TYR A 392 18.37 -10.06 -6.78
C TYR A 392 19.77 -10.45 -7.23
N LEU A 393 20.10 -10.11 -8.49
CA LEU A 393 21.30 -10.54 -9.19
C LEU A 393 22.28 -9.36 -9.30
N GLY A 394 23.26 -9.30 -8.39
CA GLY A 394 24.25 -8.25 -8.31
C GLY A 394 23.69 -6.91 -7.85
N GLU A 395 22.68 -6.38 -8.55
CA GLU A 395 22.02 -5.11 -8.27
C GLU A 395 20.52 -5.31 -8.06
N THR A 396 19.88 -4.47 -7.23
CA THR A 396 18.46 -4.56 -6.85
C THR A 396 17.51 -4.43 -8.03
N ASP A 397 17.91 -3.73 -9.10
CA ASP A 397 17.13 -3.59 -10.34
C ASP A 397 16.94 -4.92 -11.10
N ASN A 398 17.73 -5.95 -10.73
CA ASN A 398 17.67 -7.29 -11.28
C ASN A 398 16.96 -8.25 -10.34
N THR A 399 15.88 -7.81 -9.71
CA THR A 399 15.11 -8.63 -8.75
C THR A 399 14.21 -9.65 -9.45
N LEU A 400 14.14 -10.83 -8.87
CA LEU A 400 13.27 -11.95 -9.23
C LEU A 400 12.37 -12.28 -8.05
N TYR A 401 11.07 -12.36 -8.29
CA TYR A 401 10.06 -12.77 -7.31
C TYR A 401 9.66 -14.23 -7.57
N LEU A 402 9.61 -15.03 -6.52
CA LEU A 402 9.39 -16.48 -6.53
C LEU A 402 8.06 -16.78 -5.82
N ASP A 403 7.04 -17.26 -6.55
CA ASP A 403 5.73 -17.56 -5.96
C ASP A 403 5.08 -18.80 -6.57
N VAL A 404 3.96 -19.23 -5.97
CA VAL A 404 3.09 -20.31 -6.45
C VAL A 404 1.73 -19.68 -6.75
N GLU A 405 1.39 -19.55 -8.04
CA GLU A 405 0.17 -18.90 -8.55
C GLU A 405 -0.89 -19.92 -9.04
#